data_1092692339a6ecdbced621b024de6653
#
_entry.id   1092692339a6ecdbced621b024de6653
#
_cell.length_a   1.000
_cell.length_b   1.000
_cell.length_c   1.000
_cell.angle_alpha   90.00
_cell.angle_beta   90.00
_cell.angle_gamma   90.00
#
_symmetry.space_group_name_H-M   'P 1'
#
loop_
_entity.id
_entity.type
_entity.pdbx_description
1 polymer ?
#
loop_
_entity_poly.entity_id
_entity_poly.type
_entity_poly.pdbx_seq_one_letter_code
_entity_poly.pdbx_strand_id
1 'polypeptide(L)'
;MLVQLYGNGSLCLEWNDSLSLAPLRTMEYCIEKLREYSFKKGVDYRIQISFKLKQPKKWAPEGFEIAFEDLELYRGNIHIENNSDKLEPLQVREEAQTIKILGQNFEYTFGKLSGTLESLIYNGIQYIKKVPVANIWRAPLANEQDSWAKEYGKTGIYEDGYGLGTANPWFAHQLDKMSLASGDATYRKLKNGQVVIDLRNVLQADTFRTSIENRYVYTVSADGLLTLKHTMTPWGDWPVWIPKVGIQFMLDGQFDKFSWYGRGPQVIVRPVTVLDIIQ
;
A
#
# COMPACT_ATOMS: atom_id res chain seq x y z
N MET A 1 -11.79 18.16 -19.63
CA MET A 1 -11.01 18.01 -18.39
C MET A 1 -11.96 18.11 -17.22
N LEU A 2 -11.96 17.12 -16.34
CA LEU A 2 -12.65 17.14 -15.04
C LEU A 2 -11.61 17.43 -13.97
N VAL A 3 -11.89 18.37 -13.08
CA VAL A 3 -11.01 18.73 -11.97
C VAL A 3 -11.78 18.54 -10.67
N GLN A 4 -11.19 17.83 -9.73
CA GLN A 4 -11.77 17.49 -8.43
C GLN A 4 -10.78 17.86 -7.33
N LEU A 5 -11.23 18.62 -6.33
CA LEU A 5 -10.47 18.93 -5.12
C LEU A 5 -10.98 18.09 -3.98
N TYR A 6 -10.08 17.37 -3.34
CA TYR A 6 -10.34 16.55 -2.16
C TYR A 6 -9.68 17.15 -0.93
N GLY A 7 -10.38 17.11 0.21
CA GLY A 7 -9.85 17.44 1.53
C GLY A 7 -10.01 16.25 2.47
N ASN A 8 -8.93 15.72 3.01
CA ASN A 8 -8.91 14.49 3.83
C ASN A 8 -9.69 13.34 3.17
N GLY A 9 -9.57 13.16 1.85
CA GLY A 9 -10.25 12.13 1.08
C GLY A 9 -11.71 12.44 0.69
N SER A 10 -12.31 13.51 1.19
CA SER A 10 -13.67 13.91 0.84
C SER A 10 -13.67 14.92 -0.31
N LEU A 11 -14.59 14.74 -1.26
CA LEU A 11 -14.75 15.68 -2.37
C LEU A 11 -15.22 17.04 -1.85
N CYS A 12 -14.42 18.08 -2.10
CA CYS A 12 -14.71 19.45 -1.68
C CYS A 12 -15.26 20.32 -2.81
N LEU A 13 -14.71 20.15 -4.02
CA LEU A 13 -15.05 20.94 -5.18
C LEU A 13 -14.87 20.11 -6.45
N GLU A 14 -15.79 20.28 -7.40
CA GLU A 14 -15.72 19.62 -8.71
C GLU A 14 -16.14 20.58 -9.82
N TRP A 15 -15.46 20.53 -10.95
CA TRP A 15 -15.89 21.26 -12.16
C TRP A 15 -15.31 20.65 -13.43
N ASN A 16 -15.97 20.96 -14.53
CA ASN A 16 -15.49 20.62 -15.85
C ASN A 16 -14.93 21.85 -16.56
N ASP A 17 -13.85 21.63 -17.31
CA ASP A 17 -13.28 22.65 -18.20
C ASP A 17 -12.93 22.06 -19.55
N SER A 18 -12.71 22.94 -20.53
CA SER A 18 -12.45 22.56 -21.91
C SER A 18 -11.10 23.07 -22.36
N LEU A 19 -10.19 22.15 -22.65
CA LEU A 19 -8.88 22.48 -23.21
C LEU A 19 -8.80 22.11 -24.68
N SER A 20 -8.10 22.94 -25.44
CA SER A 20 -7.71 22.65 -26.82
C SER A 20 -6.21 22.81 -26.95
N LEU A 21 -5.51 21.71 -27.20
CA LEU A 21 -4.06 21.66 -27.32
C LEU A 21 -3.70 20.86 -28.56
N ALA A 22 -2.88 21.43 -29.42
CA ALA A 22 -2.37 20.70 -30.58
C ALA A 22 -1.35 19.64 -30.17
N PRO A 23 -1.21 18.56 -30.95
CA PRO A 23 -0.20 17.53 -30.69
C PRO A 23 1.21 18.12 -30.52
N LEU A 24 2.01 17.54 -29.63
CA LEU A 24 3.38 17.97 -29.35
C LEU A 24 3.52 19.41 -28.84
N ARG A 25 2.46 19.97 -28.28
CA ARG A 25 2.49 21.29 -27.66
C ARG A 25 2.27 21.19 -26.17
N THR A 26 2.83 22.15 -25.44
CA THR A 26 2.65 22.36 -23.99
C THR A 26 1.95 23.69 -23.77
N MET A 27 1.16 23.75 -22.72
CA MET A 27 0.47 24.97 -22.32
C MET A 27 0.41 25.05 -20.79
N GLU A 28 0.56 26.24 -20.26
CA GLU A 28 0.30 26.52 -18.85
C GLU A 28 -1.21 26.78 -18.66
N TYR A 29 -1.77 26.16 -17.65
CA TYR A 29 -3.18 26.29 -17.31
C TYR A 29 -3.35 26.72 -15.86
N CYS A 30 -3.96 27.87 -15.64
CA CYS A 30 -4.24 28.39 -14.31
C CYS A 30 -5.63 27.95 -13.84
N ILE A 31 -5.68 27.32 -12.67
CA ILE A 31 -6.93 26.86 -12.06
C ILE A 31 -7.48 28.00 -11.17
N GLU A 32 -8.20 28.96 -11.76
CA GLU A 32 -8.71 30.15 -11.05
C GLU A 32 -9.61 29.78 -9.85
N LYS A 33 -10.42 28.73 -9.95
CA LYS A 33 -11.30 28.29 -8.85
C LYS A 33 -10.56 27.92 -7.57
N LEU A 34 -9.30 27.53 -7.65
CA LEU A 34 -8.48 27.25 -6.47
C LEU A 34 -8.04 28.52 -5.74
N ARG A 35 -7.94 29.66 -6.45
CA ARG A 35 -7.59 30.95 -5.83
C ARG A 35 -8.70 31.46 -4.92
N GLU A 36 -9.93 31.15 -5.26
CA GLU A 36 -11.12 31.56 -4.49
C GLU A 36 -11.46 30.59 -3.37
N TYR A 37 -10.84 29.38 -3.36
CA TYR A 37 -11.14 28.37 -2.36
C TYR A 37 -10.43 28.65 -1.03
N SER A 38 -11.20 28.62 0.07
CA SER A 38 -10.68 28.82 1.42
C SER A 38 -10.12 27.53 2.01
N PHE A 39 -8.83 27.33 1.86
CA PHE A 39 -8.14 26.18 2.42
C PHE A 39 -8.07 26.23 3.96
N LYS A 40 -8.49 25.15 4.62
CA LYS A 40 -8.41 25.02 6.07
C LYS A 40 -7.04 24.48 6.50
N LYS A 41 -6.47 25.07 7.56
CA LYS A 41 -5.21 24.60 8.13
C LYS A 41 -5.35 23.17 8.68
N GLY A 42 -4.35 22.31 8.43
CA GLY A 42 -4.32 20.95 8.93
C GLY A 42 -5.06 19.92 8.07
N VAL A 43 -5.77 20.35 7.03
CA VAL A 43 -6.43 19.47 6.06
C VAL A 43 -5.46 19.09 4.97
N ASP A 44 -5.41 17.81 4.61
CA ASP A 44 -4.67 17.31 3.46
C ASP A 44 -5.50 17.54 2.19
N TYR A 45 -5.00 18.41 1.30
CA TYR A 45 -5.68 18.74 0.05
C TYR A 45 -4.96 18.14 -1.14
N ARG A 46 -5.74 17.46 -1.96
CA ARG A 46 -5.29 16.87 -3.22
C ARG A 46 -6.20 17.33 -4.36
N ILE A 47 -5.63 17.53 -5.54
CA ILE A 47 -6.37 17.79 -6.74
C ILE A 47 -6.18 16.65 -7.73
N GLN A 48 -7.29 16.12 -8.21
CA GLN A 48 -7.32 15.15 -9.29
C GLN A 48 -7.77 15.81 -10.58
N ILE A 49 -6.99 15.63 -11.62
CA ILE A 49 -7.27 16.15 -12.95
C ILE A 49 -7.44 14.96 -13.90
N SER A 50 -8.60 14.87 -14.53
CA SER A 50 -8.93 13.78 -15.46
C SER A 50 -9.25 14.35 -16.84
N PHE A 51 -8.60 13.81 -17.86
CA PHE A 51 -8.83 14.16 -19.26
C PHE A 51 -9.71 13.12 -19.91
N LYS A 52 -10.88 13.53 -20.40
CA LYS A 52 -11.89 12.64 -20.99
C LYS A 52 -12.18 13.01 -22.43
N LEU A 53 -12.49 12.01 -23.25
CA LEU A 53 -12.94 12.22 -24.63
C LEU A 53 -14.25 13.02 -24.64
N LYS A 54 -14.31 14.10 -25.43
CA LYS A 54 -15.53 14.88 -25.68
C LYS A 54 -16.50 14.21 -26.63
N GLN A 55 -16.00 13.35 -27.49
CA GLN A 55 -16.76 12.68 -28.52
C GLN A 55 -16.26 11.25 -28.66
N PRO A 56 -17.11 10.30 -29.03
CA PRO A 56 -16.69 8.93 -29.21
C PRO A 56 -15.65 8.82 -30.34
N LYS A 57 -14.70 7.91 -30.20
CA LYS A 57 -13.70 7.53 -31.21
C LYS A 57 -13.91 6.05 -31.57
N LYS A 58 -13.29 5.61 -32.65
CA LYS A 58 -13.36 4.19 -33.07
C LYS A 58 -12.89 3.21 -31.98
N TRP A 59 -12.01 3.66 -31.09
CA TRP A 59 -11.36 2.85 -30.05
C TRP A 59 -11.90 3.08 -28.62
N ALA A 60 -12.71 4.15 -28.40
CA ALA A 60 -13.28 4.42 -27.09
C ALA A 60 -14.55 5.29 -27.15
N PRO A 61 -15.50 5.08 -26.22
CA PRO A 61 -16.72 5.89 -26.15
C PRO A 61 -16.45 7.32 -25.67
N GLU A 62 -17.44 8.19 -25.80
CA GLU A 62 -17.45 9.50 -25.14
C GLU A 62 -17.32 9.33 -23.63
N GLY A 63 -16.61 10.24 -22.97
CA GLY A 63 -16.33 10.20 -21.53
C GLY A 63 -15.20 9.23 -21.12
N PHE A 64 -14.63 8.48 -22.07
CA PHE A 64 -13.48 7.64 -21.78
C PHE A 64 -12.32 8.48 -21.25
N GLU A 65 -11.75 8.08 -20.09
CA GLU A 65 -10.60 8.75 -19.49
C GLU A 65 -9.32 8.40 -20.25
N ILE A 66 -8.69 9.44 -20.81
CA ILE A 66 -7.45 9.32 -21.60
C ILE A 66 -6.23 9.34 -20.68
N ALA A 67 -6.27 10.23 -19.68
CA ALA A 67 -5.20 10.45 -18.74
C ALA A 67 -5.76 11.08 -17.47
N PHE A 68 -5.09 10.84 -16.36
CA PHE A 68 -5.37 11.52 -15.10
C PHE A 68 -4.07 11.81 -14.35
N GLU A 69 -4.13 12.78 -13.44
CA GLU A 69 -3.05 13.10 -12.52
C GLU A 69 -3.64 13.45 -11.16
N ASP A 70 -2.95 13.06 -10.11
CA ASP A 70 -3.29 13.36 -8.72
C ASP A 70 -2.13 14.13 -8.09
N LEU A 71 -2.37 15.39 -7.75
CA LEU A 71 -1.38 16.32 -7.24
C LEU A 71 -1.67 16.68 -5.79
N GLU A 72 -0.66 16.59 -4.94
CA GLU A 72 -0.71 17.10 -3.57
C GLU A 72 -0.60 18.62 -3.59
N LEU A 73 -1.60 19.32 -3.05
CA LEU A 73 -1.60 20.77 -2.91
C LEU A 73 -1.10 21.21 -1.53
N TYR A 74 -1.66 20.63 -0.48
CA TYR A 74 -1.26 20.85 0.91
C TYR A 74 -1.23 19.53 1.65
N ARG A 75 -0.14 19.25 2.33
CA ARG A 75 -0.05 18.13 3.25
C ARG A 75 -0.58 18.55 4.61
N GLY A 76 -1.75 18.08 4.94
CA GLY A 76 -2.32 18.22 6.28
C GLY A 76 -1.61 17.28 7.27
N ASN A 77 -1.63 17.65 8.54
CA ASN A 77 -1.44 16.67 9.58
C ASN A 77 -2.79 15.98 9.75
N ILE A 78 -2.94 14.80 9.19
CA ILE A 78 -4.08 13.94 9.50
C ILE A 78 -3.94 13.55 10.97
N HIS A 79 -4.44 14.39 11.85
CA HIS A 79 -4.72 13.96 13.21
C HIS A 79 -5.97 13.10 13.10
N ILE A 80 -5.78 11.80 13.12
CA ILE A 80 -6.86 10.89 13.47
C ILE A 80 -7.20 11.27 14.89
N GLU A 81 -8.34 11.94 15.07
CA GLU A 81 -8.84 12.28 16.39
C GLU A 81 -9.04 10.97 17.14
N ASN A 82 -8.11 10.64 18.01
CA ASN A 82 -8.28 9.55 18.93
C ASN A 82 -9.40 9.97 19.89
N ASN A 83 -10.63 9.59 19.64
CA ASN A 83 -11.75 9.70 20.57
C ASN A 83 -11.58 8.77 21.79
N SER A 84 -10.34 8.52 22.20
CA SER A 84 -9.96 7.57 23.24
C SER A 84 -10.51 7.93 24.62
N ASP A 85 -10.81 9.21 24.86
CA ASP A 85 -11.21 9.69 26.20
C ASP A 85 -12.60 9.19 26.66
N LYS A 86 -13.40 8.61 25.76
CA LYS A 86 -14.73 8.07 26.03
C LYS A 86 -14.84 6.56 25.87
N LEU A 87 -13.75 5.91 25.43
CA LEU A 87 -13.75 4.49 25.12
C LEU A 87 -13.13 3.69 26.28
N GLU A 88 -13.58 2.45 26.45
CA GLU A 88 -13.00 1.55 27.43
C GLU A 88 -11.52 1.26 27.14
N PRO A 89 -10.69 1.15 28.18
CA PRO A 89 -9.28 0.81 28.01
C PRO A 89 -9.10 -0.55 27.34
N LEU A 90 -8.09 -0.64 26.47
CA LEU A 90 -7.72 -1.90 25.81
C LEU A 90 -7.30 -2.95 26.84
N GLN A 91 -7.85 -4.16 26.68
CA GLN A 91 -7.42 -5.34 27.42
C GLN A 91 -6.38 -6.10 26.59
N VAL A 92 -5.28 -6.46 27.24
CA VAL A 92 -4.26 -7.33 26.63
C VAL A 92 -4.27 -8.66 27.35
N ARG A 93 -4.46 -9.73 26.59
CA ARG A 93 -4.34 -11.11 27.08
C ARG A 93 -3.15 -11.77 26.40
N GLU A 94 -2.16 -12.11 27.20
CA GLU A 94 -1.00 -12.84 26.73
C GLU A 94 -1.16 -14.31 27.05
N GLU A 95 -1.12 -15.12 26.00
CA GLU A 95 -1.18 -16.58 26.05
C GLU A 95 0.18 -17.20 25.67
N ALA A 96 0.30 -18.51 25.75
CA ALA A 96 1.56 -19.19 25.44
C ALA A 96 2.06 -18.89 24.00
N GLN A 97 1.15 -18.89 23.04
CA GLN A 97 1.49 -18.73 21.62
C GLN A 97 0.97 -17.44 20.99
N THR A 98 0.11 -16.68 21.69
CA THR A 98 -0.55 -15.51 21.12
C THR A 98 -0.57 -14.33 22.09
N ILE A 99 -0.72 -13.13 21.51
CA ILE A 99 -1.06 -11.90 22.21
C ILE A 99 -2.39 -11.43 21.64
N LYS A 100 -3.42 -11.24 22.47
CA LYS A 100 -4.73 -10.76 22.07
C LYS A 100 -4.98 -9.37 22.60
N ILE A 101 -5.46 -8.50 21.75
CA ILE A 101 -5.88 -7.14 22.09
C ILE A 101 -7.39 -7.08 21.92
N LEU A 102 -8.09 -6.78 23.00
CA LEU A 102 -9.55 -6.68 23.05
C LEU A 102 -9.94 -5.22 23.30
N GLY A 103 -10.82 -4.72 22.46
CA GLY A 103 -11.54 -3.47 22.64
C GLY A 103 -13.04 -3.72 22.79
N GLN A 104 -13.83 -2.66 22.75
CA GLN A 104 -15.27 -2.77 22.98
C GLN A 104 -15.99 -3.67 21.95
N ASN A 105 -15.57 -3.62 20.67
CA ASN A 105 -16.21 -4.32 19.56
C ASN A 105 -15.21 -5.02 18.61
N PHE A 106 -13.98 -5.21 19.07
CA PHE A 106 -12.95 -5.88 18.26
C PHE A 106 -12.03 -6.77 19.10
N GLU A 107 -11.44 -7.74 18.43
CA GLU A 107 -10.38 -8.62 18.95
C GLU A 107 -9.34 -8.84 17.87
N TYR A 108 -8.08 -8.49 18.15
CA TYR A 108 -6.94 -8.73 17.28
C TYR A 108 -5.99 -9.73 17.94
N THR A 109 -5.62 -10.78 17.21
CA THR A 109 -4.74 -11.84 17.70
C THR A 109 -3.44 -11.84 16.93
N PHE A 110 -2.34 -11.78 17.65
CA PHE A 110 -0.97 -11.78 17.11
C PHE A 110 -0.25 -13.05 17.54
N GLY A 111 0.33 -13.76 16.59
CA GLY A 111 1.07 -15.01 16.84
C GLY A 111 2.51 -14.75 17.25
N LYS A 112 2.95 -15.37 18.36
CA LYS A 112 4.32 -15.24 18.84
C LYS A 112 5.31 -16.01 17.99
N LEU A 113 4.94 -17.20 17.54
CA LEU A 113 5.84 -18.05 16.73
C LEU A 113 5.81 -17.67 15.25
N SER A 114 4.67 -17.22 14.77
CA SER A 114 4.52 -16.78 13.38
C SER A 114 5.04 -15.36 13.15
N GLY A 115 5.06 -14.51 14.19
CA GLY A 115 5.36 -13.10 14.05
C GLY A 115 4.40 -12.38 13.09
N THR A 116 3.09 -12.76 13.13
CA THR A 116 2.07 -12.23 12.22
C THR A 116 0.79 -11.86 12.96
N LEU A 117 -0.06 -11.02 12.31
CA LEU A 117 -1.43 -10.80 12.74
C LEU A 117 -2.28 -11.99 12.28
N GLU A 118 -2.70 -12.85 13.20
CA GLU A 118 -3.39 -14.11 12.89
C GLU A 118 -4.91 -13.96 12.77
N SER A 119 -5.49 -13.03 13.51
CA SER A 119 -6.94 -12.80 13.48
C SER A 119 -7.25 -11.32 13.65
N LEU A 120 -8.22 -10.86 12.87
CA LEU A 120 -8.81 -9.53 12.97
C LEU A 120 -10.32 -9.70 12.96
N ILE A 121 -10.92 -9.54 14.15
CA ILE A 121 -12.37 -9.56 14.36
C ILE A 121 -12.83 -8.14 14.69
N TYR A 122 -13.83 -7.64 13.97
CA TYR A 122 -14.45 -6.36 14.22
C TYR A 122 -15.97 -6.50 14.11
N ASN A 123 -16.72 -6.01 15.09
CA ASN A 123 -18.19 -6.20 15.20
C ASN A 123 -18.63 -7.68 15.05
N GLY A 124 -17.84 -8.61 15.60
CA GLY A 124 -18.11 -10.05 15.52
C GLY A 124 -17.80 -10.69 14.17
N ILE A 125 -17.29 -9.95 13.20
CA ILE A 125 -16.96 -10.45 11.85
C ILE A 125 -15.45 -10.68 11.77
N GLN A 126 -15.04 -11.87 11.31
CA GLN A 126 -13.64 -12.20 11.01
C GLN A 126 -13.29 -11.68 9.62
N TYR A 127 -12.31 -10.79 9.53
CA TYR A 127 -11.88 -10.17 8.27
C TYR A 127 -10.80 -10.96 7.55
N ILE A 128 -9.80 -11.45 8.27
CA ILE A 128 -8.61 -12.08 7.70
C ILE A 128 -8.81 -13.59 7.57
N LYS A 129 -8.64 -14.13 6.35
CA LYS A 129 -8.58 -15.58 6.07
C LYS A 129 -7.15 -16.11 6.01
N LYS A 130 -6.21 -15.32 5.51
CA LYS A 130 -4.79 -15.63 5.55
C LYS A 130 -4.04 -14.46 6.14
N VAL A 131 -3.08 -14.77 6.98
CA VAL A 131 -2.24 -13.79 7.68
C VAL A 131 -1.53 -12.84 6.71
N PRO A 132 -1.36 -11.56 7.10
CA PRO A 132 -0.53 -10.64 6.35
C PRO A 132 0.92 -11.09 6.32
N VAL A 133 1.48 -11.22 5.13
CA VAL A 133 2.89 -11.57 4.92
C VAL A 133 3.52 -10.62 3.91
N ALA A 134 4.81 -10.38 4.05
CA ALA A 134 5.57 -9.68 3.04
C ALA A 134 5.47 -10.42 1.70
N ASN A 135 5.24 -9.69 0.64
CA ASN A 135 5.18 -10.27 -0.70
C ASN A 135 6.08 -9.48 -1.65
N ILE A 136 7.08 -10.17 -2.16
CA ILE A 136 8.04 -9.64 -3.13
C ILE A 136 7.89 -10.30 -4.52
N TRP A 137 6.87 -11.13 -4.70
CA TRP A 137 6.68 -11.90 -5.92
C TRP A 137 5.45 -11.47 -6.71
N ARG A 138 5.61 -11.41 -8.03
CA ARG A 138 4.55 -11.45 -9.03
C ARG A 138 5.01 -12.24 -10.25
N ALA A 139 4.08 -12.70 -11.05
CA ALA A 139 4.41 -13.31 -12.35
C ALA A 139 5.16 -12.29 -13.24
N PRO A 140 6.24 -12.71 -13.91
CA PRO A 140 6.96 -11.87 -14.84
C PRO A 140 6.08 -11.48 -16.04
N LEU A 141 6.32 -10.29 -16.57
CA LEU A 141 5.77 -9.86 -17.85
C LEU A 141 6.58 -10.47 -19.01
N ALA A 142 6.03 -10.48 -20.21
CA ALA A 142 6.70 -11.05 -21.39
C ALA A 142 8.06 -10.39 -21.66
N ASN A 143 8.14 -9.05 -21.54
CA ASN A 143 9.38 -8.31 -21.74
C ASN A 143 10.44 -8.56 -20.66
N GLU A 144 10.07 -9.08 -19.51
CA GLU A 144 11.00 -9.44 -18.42
C GLU A 144 11.55 -10.86 -18.59
N GLN A 145 10.85 -11.73 -19.31
CA GLN A 145 11.29 -13.08 -19.65
C GLN A 145 12.12 -13.12 -20.94
N ASP A 146 11.94 -12.12 -21.80
CA ASP A 146 12.63 -12.05 -23.09
C ASP A 146 14.13 -11.84 -22.90
N SER A 147 14.93 -12.67 -23.56
CA SER A 147 16.40 -12.66 -23.46
C SER A 147 17.08 -12.38 -24.81
N TRP A 148 16.37 -11.85 -25.78
CA TRP A 148 16.86 -11.62 -27.14
C TRP A 148 18.10 -10.72 -27.22
N ALA A 149 18.32 -9.83 -26.26
CA ALA A 149 19.47 -8.94 -26.26
C ALA A 149 20.80 -9.70 -26.22
N LYS A 150 20.83 -10.88 -25.59
CA LYS A 150 22.03 -11.75 -25.54
C LYS A 150 22.35 -12.34 -26.92
N GLU A 151 21.35 -12.67 -27.72
CA GLU A 151 21.48 -13.25 -29.07
C GLU A 151 22.12 -12.25 -30.02
N TYR A 152 21.95 -10.95 -29.79
CA TYR A 152 22.56 -9.89 -30.57
C TYR A 152 23.91 -9.40 -30.01
N GLY A 153 24.56 -10.20 -29.13
CA GLY A 153 25.87 -9.87 -28.55
C GLY A 153 25.87 -8.67 -27.61
N LYS A 154 24.71 -8.20 -27.20
CA LYS A 154 24.60 -7.12 -26.23
C LYS A 154 24.88 -7.67 -24.84
N THR A 155 25.97 -7.21 -24.25
CA THR A 155 26.36 -7.55 -22.87
C THR A 155 26.25 -6.32 -22.01
N GLY A 156 25.77 -6.49 -20.78
CA GLY A 156 25.63 -5.43 -19.81
C GLY A 156 24.21 -5.29 -19.29
N ILE A 157 24.08 -4.43 -18.29
CA ILE A 157 22.79 -4.07 -17.72
C ILE A 157 22.32 -2.82 -18.46
N TYR A 158 21.23 -2.95 -19.23
CA TYR A 158 20.53 -1.78 -19.74
C TYR A 158 19.70 -1.17 -18.61
N GLU A 159 19.57 0.14 -18.58
CA GLU A 159 18.82 0.85 -17.53
C GLU A 159 17.37 0.37 -17.43
N ASP A 160 16.78 0.00 -18.54
CA ASP A 160 15.41 -0.53 -18.64
C ASP A 160 15.29 -2.05 -18.44
N GLY A 161 16.42 -2.78 -18.47
CA GLY A 161 16.46 -4.24 -18.34
C GLY A 161 15.78 -5.02 -19.49
N TYR A 162 15.36 -4.34 -20.53
CA TYR A 162 14.59 -4.94 -21.63
C TYR A 162 15.45 -5.89 -22.48
N GLY A 163 14.89 -7.07 -22.77
CA GLY A 163 15.57 -8.07 -23.60
C GLY A 163 16.73 -8.80 -22.90
N LEU A 164 16.93 -8.63 -21.62
CA LEU A 164 18.00 -9.27 -20.84
C LEU A 164 17.53 -10.47 -20.02
N GLY A 165 16.24 -10.82 -20.05
CA GLY A 165 15.67 -11.85 -19.21
C GLY A 165 15.75 -11.50 -17.73
N THR A 166 15.30 -10.32 -17.35
CA THR A 166 15.42 -9.76 -15.99
C THR A 166 14.68 -10.58 -14.93
N ALA A 167 13.71 -11.41 -15.34
CA ALA A 167 13.05 -12.34 -14.43
C ALA A 167 13.88 -13.59 -14.11
N ASN A 168 14.88 -13.95 -14.90
CA ASN A 168 15.70 -15.15 -14.66
C ASN A 168 16.38 -15.13 -13.28
N PRO A 169 16.98 -14.02 -12.83
CA PRO A 169 17.52 -13.91 -11.47
C PRO A 169 16.47 -14.12 -10.37
N TRP A 170 15.21 -13.72 -10.59
CA TRP A 170 14.14 -13.91 -9.60
C TRP A 170 13.89 -15.39 -9.31
N PHE A 171 13.86 -16.21 -10.37
CA PHE A 171 13.72 -17.66 -10.23
C PHE A 171 14.99 -18.32 -9.65
N ALA A 172 16.16 -17.84 -10.06
CA ALA A 172 17.45 -18.34 -9.54
C ALA A 172 17.57 -18.09 -8.04
N HIS A 173 17.04 -16.98 -7.54
CA HIS A 173 16.97 -16.63 -6.11
C HIS A 173 15.72 -17.18 -5.43
N GLN A 174 14.87 -17.93 -6.15
CA GLN A 174 13.64 -18.56 -5.64
C GLN A 174 12.67 -17.57 -4.98
N LEU A 175 12.55 -16.36 -5.51
CA LEU A 175 11.63 -15.35 -4.96
C LEU A 175 10.16 -15.81 -5.05
N ASP A 176 9.82 -16.72 -5.97
CA ASP A 176 8.52 -17.37 -6.13
C ASP A 176 8.22 -18.44 -5.07
N LYS A 177 9.22 -18.86 -4.30
CA LYS A 177 9.14 -19.98 -3.34
C LYS A 177 9.49 -19.57 -1.92
N MET A 178 9.50 -18.27 -1.63
CA MET A 178 9.82 -17.83 -0.28
C MET A 178 8.73 -18.25 0.71
N SER A 179 9.16 -18.73 1.86
CA SER A 179 8.30 -19.19 2.94
C SER A 179 8.64 -18.53 4.26
N LEU A 180 7.66 -18.48 5.15
CA LEU A 180 7.83 -17.97 6.51
C LEU A 180 8.60 -18.99 7.35
N ALA A 181 9.74 -18.59 7.90
CA ALA A 181 10.61 -19.50 8.67
C ALA A 181 10.33 -19.46 10.17
N SER A 182 10.39 -18.29 10.77
CA SER A 182 10.24 -18.12 12.22
C SER A 182 9.82 -16.68 12.52
N GLY A 183 9.26 -16.47 13.70
CA GLY A 183 8.88 -15.17 14.16
C GLY A 183 8.94 -15.02 15.66
N ASP A 184 8.76 -13.81 16.11
CA ASP A 184 8.55 -13.42 17.51
C ASP A 184 7.57 -12.26 17.61
N ALA A 185 7.00 -12.08 18.80
CA ALA A 185 6.08 -10.98 19.09
C ALA A 185 6.30 -10.46 20.52
N THR A 186 6.34 -9.16 20.63
CA THR A 186 6.34 -8.46 21.92
C THR A 186 5.30 -7.36 21.92
N TYR A 187 4.91 -6.88 23.11
CA TYR A 187 3.99 -5.74 23.20
C TYR A 187 4.37 -4.77 24.31
N ARG A 188 3.84 -3.57 24.20
CA ARG A 188 3.92 -2.55 25.26
C ARG A 188 2.67 -1.66 25.24
N LYS A 189 2.22 -1.27 26.44
CA LYS A 189 1.14 -0.29 26.62
C LYS A 189 1.74 1.12 26.64
N LEU A 190 1.11 2.04 25.95
CA LEU A 190 1.49 3.46 25.95
C LEU A 190 0.69 4.23 27.02
N LYS A 191 1.21 5.39 27.45
CA LYS A 191 0.55 6.26 28.43
C LYS A 191 -0.81 6.79 27.97
N ASN A 192 -1.01 6.91 26.66
CA ASN A 192 -2.27 7.34 26.04
C ASN A 192 -3.30 6.21 25.85
N GLY A 193 -3.08 5.04 26.44
CA GLY A 193 -3.98 3.89 26.37
C GLY A 193 -3.82 3.00 25.13
N GLN A 194 -3.03 3.41 24.14
CA GLN A 194 -2.73 2.58 22.98
C GLN A 194 -1.83 1.40 23.33
N VAL A 195 -1.91 0.34 22.54
CA VAL A 195 -1.04 -0.83 22.63
C VAL A 195 -0.20 -0.96 21.36
N VAL A 196 1.11 -1.07 21.54
CA VAL A 196 2.03 -1.31 20.42
C VAL A 196 2.45 -2.77 20.45
N ILE A 197 2.32 -3.45 19.31
CA ILE A 197 2.77 -4.82 19.07
C ILE A 197 3.95 -4.75 18.09
N ASP A 198 5.09 -5.31 18.48
CA ASP A 198 6.29 -5.42 17.64
C ASP A 198 6.45 -6.88 17.23
N LEU A 199 6.18 -7.18 15.98
CA LEU A 199 6.30 -8.50 15.39
C LEU A 199 7.52 -8.54 14.50
N ARG A 200 8.21 -9.67 14.53
CA ARG A 200 9.30 -9.97 13.61
C ARG A 200 9.11 -11.34 13.01
N ASN A 201 9.47 -11.48 11.76
CA ASN A 201 9.58 -12.77 11.11
C ASN A 201 10.61 -12.75 9.99
N VAL A 202 11.00 -13.92 9.54
CA VAL A 202 11.91 -14.10 8.43
C VAL A 202 11.17 -14.78 7.29
N LEU A 203 11.16 -14.15 6.13
CA LEU A 203 10.75 -14.75 4.87
C LEU A 203 12.02 -15.20 4.14
N GLN A 204 12.12 -16.48 3.78
CA GLN A 204 13.33 -17.04 3.18
C GLN A 204 13.03 -18.00 2.03
N ALA A 205 13.96 -18.06 1.08
CA ALA A 205 13.97 -19.05 0.02
C ALA A 205 14.51 -20.41 0.55
N ASP A 206 14.14 -21.51 -0.10
CA ASP A 206 14.55 -22.87 0.30
C ASP A 206 16.06 -23.05 0.36
N THR A 207 16.81 -22.33 -0.46
CA THR A 207 18.28 -22.40 -0.48
C THR A 207 18.96 -21.57 0.61
N PHE A 208 18.22 -20.82 1.43
CA PHE A 208 18.73 -19.91 2.47
C PHE A 208 19.71 -18.84 1.98
N ARG A 209 19.84 -18.66 0.65
CA ARG A 209 20.70 -17.62 0.07
C ARG A 209 20.05 -16.25 0.06
N THR A 210 18.72 -16.23 0.02
CA THR A 210 17.91 -15.02 -0.08
C THR A 210 16.90 -15.04 1.05
N SER A 211 16.94 -14.03 1.89
CA SER A 211 16.00 -13.88 3.00
C SER A 211 15.65 -12.42 3.28
N ILE A 212 14.50 -12.19 3.91
CA ILE A 212 14.03 -10.88 4.36
C ILE A 212 13.67 -10.99 5.83
N GLU A 213 14.30 -10.17 6.65
CA GLU A 213 13.80 -9.89 7.99
C GLU A 213 12.69 -8.84 7.89
N ASN A 214 11.51 -9.20 8.37
CA ASN A 214 10.35 -8.32 8.44
C ASN A 214 10.12 -7.88 9.87
N ARG A 215 9.89 -6.59 10.06
CA ARG A 215 9.41 -6.03 11.32
C ARG A 215 8.11 -5.29 11.07
N TYR A 216 7.05 -5.73 11.76
CA TYR A 216 5.72 -5.14 11.71
C TYR A 216 5.43 -4.51 13.07
N VAL A 217 5.32 -3.19 13.12
CA VAL A 217 4.95 -2.48 14.34
C VAL A 217 3.50 -2.03 14.19
N TYR A 218 2.59 -2.75 14.85
CA TYR A 218 1.19 -2.39 14.93
C TYR A 218 0.94 -1.50 16.13
N THR A 219 0.16 -0.44 15.95
CA THR A 219 -0.37 0.37 17.05
C THR A 219 -1.88 0.25 17.04
N VAL A 220 -2.45 -0.23 18.13
CA VAL A 220 -3.89 -0.42 18.31
C VAL A 220 -4.42 0.68 19.20
N SER A 221 -5.44 1.40 18.75
CA SER A 221 -6.15 2.43 19.51
C SER A 221 -7.47 1.89 20.07
N ALA A 222 -8.03 2.53 21.10
CA ALA A 222 -9.24 2.08 21.77
C ALA A 222 -10.49 2.05 20.87
N ASP A 223 -10.50 2.84 19.78
CA ASP A 223 -11.52 2.86 18.73
C ASP A 223 -11.41 1.72 17.71
N GLY A 224 -10.38 0.87 17.84
CA GLY A 224 -10.11 -0.24 16.92
C GLY A 224 -9.22 0.13 15.74
N LEU A 225 -8.76 1.38 15.63
CA LEU A 225 -7.83 1.75 14.58
C LEU A 225 -6.52 0.95 14.73
N LEU A 226 -6.11 0.32 13.64
CA LEU A 226 -4.89 -0.46 13.55
C LEU A 226 -3.90 0.23 12.58
N THR A 227 -2.87 0.85 13.13
CA THR A 227 -1.80 1.43 12.32
C THR A 227 -0.66 0.44 12.17
N LEU A 228 -0.13 0.28 10.97
CA LEU A 228 1.01 -0.59 10.67
C LEU A 228 2.20 0.19 10.14
N LYS A 229 3.36 0.01 10.78
CA LYS A 229 4.66 0.35 10.19
C LYS A 229 5.40 -0.93 9.87
N HIS A 230 5.65 -1.18 8.58
CA HIS A 230 6.39 -2.35 8.10
C HIS A 230 7.78 -1.95 7.63
N THR A 231 8.79 -2.69 8.08
CA THR A 231 10.18 -2.54 7.64
C THR A 231 10.66 -3.89 7.11
N MET A 232 11.26 -3.89 5.94
CA MET A 232 11.84 -5.06 5.30
C MET A 232 13.35 -4.86 5.18
N THR A 233 14.13 -5.81 5.70
CA THR A 233 15.58 -5.79 5.63
C THR A 233 16.05 -7.02 4.85
N PRO A 234 16.59 -6.85 3.62
CA PRO A 234 17.07 -7.97 2.83
C PRO A 234 18.41 -8.48 3.39
N TRP A 235 18.61 -9.79 3.37
CA TRP A 235 19.82 -10.48 3.76
C TRP A 235 20.24 -11.52 2.72
N GLY A 236 21.53 -11.72 2.58
CA GLY A 236 22.11 -12.70 1.66
C GLY A 236 22.26 -12.16 0.24
N ASP A 237 22.09 -13.03 -0.73
CA ASP A 237 22.29 -12.75 -2.15
C ASP A 237 20.95 -12.39 -2.80
N TRP A 238 20.94 -11.25 -3.53
CA TRP A 238 19.72 -10.68 -4.10
C TRP A 238 19.90 -10.32 -5.58
N PRO A 239 18.85 -10.47 -6.40
CA PRO A 239 18.88 -9.92 -7.75
C PRO A 239 18.93 -8.39 -7.69
N VAL A 240 19.48 -7.76 -8.74
CA VAL A 240 19.58 -6.30 -8.85
C VAL A 240 18.21 -5.63 -8.77
N TRP A 241 17.18 -6.26 -9.34
CA TRP A 241 15.81 -5.82 -9.28
C TRP A 241 14.90 -6.90 -8.70
N ILE A 242 13.92 -6.48 -7.93
CA ILE A 242 12.86 -7.34 -7.40
C ILE A 242 11.54 -7.00 -8.07
N PRO A 243 10.66 -8.01 -8.30
CA PRO A 243 9.44 -7.80 -9.09
C PRO A 243 8.37 -6.97 -8.39
N LYS A 244 8.37 -6.96 -7.05
CA LYS A 244 7.34 -6.32 -6.24
C LYS A 244 7.82 -6.13 -4.80
N VAL A 245 7.27 -5.14 -4.12
CA VAL A 245 7.37 -4.96 -2.67
C VAL A 245 5.98 -4.65 -2.13
N GLY A 246 5.52 -5.43 -1.17
CA GLY A 246 4.20 -5.21 -0.58
C GLY A 246 3.88 -6.17 0.55
N ILE A 247 2.68 -6.05 1.08
CA ILE A 247 2.07 -6.98 2.02
C ILE A 247 0.89 -7.64 1.31
N GLN A 248 0.78 -8.94 1.42
CA GLN A 248 -0.33 -9.72 0.89
C GLN A 248 -1.10 -10.34 2.05
N PHE A 249 -2.41 -10.18 2.03
CA PHE A 249 -3.33 -10.86 2.93
C PHE A 249 -4.59 -11.25 2.18
N MET A 250 -5.38 -12.15 2.75
CA MET A 250 -6.63 -12.60 2.15
C MET A 250 -7.76 -12.27 3.10
N LEU A 251 -8.74 -11.55 2.57
CA LEU A 251 -9.98 -11.26 3.26
C LEU A 251 -11.04 -12.33 2.97
N ASP A 252 -12.11 -12.34 3.74
CA ASP A 252 -13.28 -13.16 3.46
C ASP A 252 -13.96 -12.72 2.16
N GLY A 253 -14.49 -13.68 1.39
CA GLY A 253 -15.11 -13.42 0.09
C GLY A 253 -16.40 -12.60 0.14
N GLN A 254 -16.95 -12.33 1.33
CA GLN A 254 -18.07 -11.40 1.49
C GLN A 254 -17.68 -9.93 1.29
N PHE A 255 -16.37 -9.62 1.36
CA PHE A 255 -15.85 -8.27 1.14
C PHE A 255 -15.50 -8.11 -0.33
N ASP A 256 -16.38 -7.51 -1.10
CA ASP A 256 -16.24 -7.26 -2.55
C ASP A 256 -15.87 -5.81 -2.88
N LYS A 257 -15.85 -4.93 -1.88
CA LYS A 257 -15.49 -3.52 -2.02
C LYS A 257 -14.31 -3.18 -1.12
N PHE A 258 -13.36 -2.46 -1.69
CA PHE A 258 -12.19 -1.95 -1.00
C PHE A 258 -12.02 -0.46 -1.31
N SER A 259 -11.92 0.34 -0.27
CA SER A 259 -11.66 1.78 -0.40
C SER A 259 -10.35 2.12 0.30
N TRP A 260 -9.58 3.00 -0.31
CA TRP A 260 -8.34 3.48 0.29
C TRP A 260 -8.16 4.96 0.02
N TYR A 261 -7.41 5.60 0.89
CA TYR A 261 -6.93 6.96 0.71
C TYR A 261 -5.41 6.94 0.81
N GLY A 262 -4.71 7.38 -0.23
CA GLY A 262 -3.26 7.32 -0.29
C GLY A 262 -2.73 7.24 -1.71
N ARG A 263 -1.48 6.87 -1.87
CA ARG A 263 -0.86 6.70 -3.18
C ARG A 263 -1.32 5.41 -3.83
N GLY A 264 -1.60 5.45 -5.12
CA GLY A 264 -2.05 4.34 -5.95
C GLY A 264 -3.04 4.83 -7.00
N PRO A 265 -3.60 3.95 -7.86
CA PRO A 265 -3.30 2.54 -8.07
C PRO A 265 -2.05 2.27 -8.93
N GLN A 266 -1.37 3.31 -9.40
CA GLN A 266 -0.20 3.17 -10.25
C GLN A 266 1.04 2.73 -9.45
N VAL A 267 1.97 2.04 -10.11
CA VAL A 267 3.25 1.63 -9.50
C VAL A 267 4.06 2.88 -9.16
N ILE A 268 4.14 3.21 -7.87
CA ILE A 268 4.91 4.35 -7.40
C ILE A 268 6.21 3.83 -6.79
N VAL A 269 7.32 4.16 -7.43
CA VAL A 269 8.68 3.89 -6.94
C VAL A 269 9.07 4.97 -5.92
N ARG A 270 8.33 5.06 -4.80
CA ARG A 270 8.73 5.87 -3.63
C ARG A 270 8.27 5.15 -2.36
N PRO A 271 9.02 5.24 -1.25
CA PRO A 271 8.64 4.57 -0.02
C PRO A 271 7.23 5.04 0.43
N VAL A 272 6.31 4.10 0.51
CA VAL A 272 4.97 4.33 1.05
C VAL A 272 5.09 4.31 2.56
N THR A 273 4.72 5.40 3.21
CA THR A 273 4.90 5.54 4.66
C THR A 273 3.67 5.14 5.48
N VAL A 274 2.47 5.12 4.89
CA VAL A 274 1.22 4.78 5.61
C VAL A 274 0.23 4.13 4.66
N LEU A 275 -0.33 3.00 5.04
CA LEU A 275 -1.51 2.39 4.44
C LEU A 275 -2.65 2.56 5.46
N ASP A 276 -3.53 3.51 5.24
CA ASP A 276 -4.73 3.69 6.03
C ASP A 276 -5.88 2.90 5.37
N ILE A 277 -6.42 1.93 6.10
CA ILE A 277 -7.66 1.25 5.72
C ILE A 277 -8.78 2.03 6.39
N ILE A 278 -9.56 2.76 5.59
CA ILE A 278 -10.76 3.45 6.06
C ILE A 278 -11.97 2.62 5.66
N GLN A 279 -12.84 2.31 6.63
CA GLN A 279 -14.14 1.65 6.43
C GLN A 279 -15.19 2.62 5.90
#